data_9ec18fd5773c527e75d811f453d4ddaf
#
_entry.id   9ec18fd5773c527e75d811f453d4ddaf
#
_cell.length_a   1.000
_cell.length_b   1.000
_cell.length_c   1.000
_cell.angle_alpha   90.00
_cell.angle_beta   90.00
_cell.angle_gamma   90.00
#
_symmetry.space_group_name_H-M   'P 1'
#
loop_
_entity.id
_entity.type
_entity.pdbx_description
1 polymer ?
#
loop_
_entity_poly.entity_id
_entity_poly.type
_entity_poly.pdbx_seq_one_letter_code
_entity_poly.pdbx_strand_id
1 'polypeptide(L)'
;MHRLTLIFLLYLFFLPNKGFAQFDAFFENKTLRLDYYHGGNAQNEYYAFDAWIEEPYWAGSHTSLIDTFQYGQYSFEVNDRETGKTLYSRGYTTLFSEWQTTNEAHEIDRVFSESVVMPFPKKPVIINLFSRNRSGLFEKKFSLPFDPADPYIIQQSLPYPFFDVHTPANPANALDIVLIPEGYTASEMDQFRKDCHKFAEELFAYEPYNQFRDKINIRGIEAPSAESGTDIPVKGIWKNTLLDSRMYTFGVERYLMTSNFKAVRNVAACAPYDQIYILVNTPEYGGGAIFNHYALSVNSNRSAGKIFIHEFGHSFAGLADEYYNSEVAYNEMYPLDVEPWEPNITTLVNFGKKWQDKVADSLPKPTPVENKYLNAIGVYEGGGYAAKGIYRPYIDCLMNTFRTNSFCPICKDAIRKMIEFYIH
;
A
#
# COMPACT_ATOMS: atom_id res chain seq x y z
N MET A 1 -23.73 47.15 53.63
CA MET A 1 -22.57 46.94 52.75
C MET A 1 -22.29 45.44 52.73
N HIS A 2 -22.82 44.72 51.75
CA HIS A 2 -22.57 43.31 51.59
C HIS A 2 -21.52 43.13 50.48
N ARG A 3 -20.38 42.52 50.85
CA ARG A 3 -19.35 42.12 49.88
C ARG A 3 -19.69 40.74 49.32
N LEU A 4 -20.00 40.67 48.03
CA LEU A 4 -20.09 39.40 47.28
C LEU A 4 -18.69 38.95 46.90
N THR A 5 -18.28 37.80 47.41
CA THR A 5 -17.04 37.16 47.02
C THR A 5 -17.36 36.20 45.86
N LEU A 6 -16.86 36.54 44.64
CA LEU A 6 -17.00 35.73 43.45
C LEU A 6 -15.90 34.67 43.48
N ILE A 7 -16.29 33.38 43.63
CA ILE A 7 -15.37 32.26 43.53
C ILE A 7 -15.37 31.83 42.05
N PHE A 8 -14.24 32.09 41.37
CA PHE A 8 -13.97 31.53 40.03
C PHE A 8 -13.52 30.06 40.19
N LEU A 9 -14.40 29.12 39.84
CA LEU A 9 -14.00 27.72 39.69
C LEU A 9 -13.31 27.55 38.33
N LEU A 10 -12.00 27.37 38.34
CA LEU A 10 -11.21 26.95 37.17
C LEU A 10 -11.49 25.44 36.91
N TYR A 11 -12.37 25.13 35.97
CA TYR A 11 -12.46 23.81 35.42
C TYR A 11 -11.28 23.56 34.47
N LEU A 12 -10.25 22.90 34.95
CA LEU A 12 -9.23 22.29 34.12
C LEU A 12 -9.89 21.13 33.34
N PHE A 13 -10.22 21.36 32.08
CA PHE A 13 -10.55 20.29 31.15
C PHE A 13 -9.28 19.46 30.90
N PHE A 14 -9.07 18.40 31.62
CA PHE A 14 -8.25 17.29 31.17
C PHE A 14 -8.97 16.65 29.99
N LEU A 15 -8.58 17.02 28.78
CA LEU A 15 -8.91 16.24 27.59
C LEU A 15 -8.02 14.98 27.66
N PRO A 16 -8.56 13.79 27.89
CA PRO A 16 -7.75 12.58 27.77
C PRO A 16 -7.31 12.47 26.32
N ASN A 17 -6.06 12.13 26.11
CA ASN A 17 -5.51 11.76 24.82
C ASN A 17 -6.26 10.48 24.37
N LYS A 18 -7.38 10.64 23.65
CA LYS A 18 -8.38 9.59 23.38
C LYS A 18 -7.84 8.41 22.52
N GLY A 19 -6.71 8.59 21.83
CA GLY A 19 -6.17 7.60 20.91
C GLY A 19 -5.46 6.42 21.61
N PHE A 20 -4.47 6.71 22.44
CA PHE A 20 -3.70 5.63 23.12
C PHE A 20 -4.56 4.80 24.09
N ALA A 21 -5.45 5.42 24.83
CA ALA A 21 -6.38 4.71 25.73
C ALA A 21 -7.31 3.76 24.97
N GLN A 22 -7.57 3.98 23.66
CA GLN A 22 -8.40 3.10 22.86
C GLN A 22 -7.61 1.88 22.36
N PHE A 23 -6.33 2.02 21.92
CA PHE A 23 -5.51 0.90 21.49
C PHE A 23 -5.34 -0.11 22.63
N ASP A 24 -4.82 0.33 23.77
CA ASP A 24 -4.52 -0.52 24.92
C ASP A 24 -5.74 -1.20 25.53
N ALA A 25 -6.94 -0.64 25.35
CA ALA A 25 -8.19 -1.25 25.80
C ALA A 25 -8.61 -2.47 24.97
N PHE A 26 -8.25 -2.51 23.69
CA PHE A 26 -8.75 -3.52 22.75
C PHE A 26 -7.66 -4.40 22.14
N PHE A 27 -6.40 -3.93 22.09
CA PHE A 27 -5.34 -4.59 21.34
C PHE A 27 -4.08 -4.82 22.18
N GLU A 28 -3.30 -5.83 21.77
CA GLU A 28 -1.94 -6.08 22.22
C GLU A 28 -0.95 -5.54 21.17
N ASN A 29 0.29 -5.25 21.61
CA ASN A 29 1.35 -4.72 20.73
C ASN A 29 2.02 -5.86 19.93
N LYS A 30 1.22 -6.65 19.25
CA LYS A 30 1.58 -7.70 18.30
C LYS A 30 0.55 -7.76 17.17
N THR A 31 0.82 -8.47 16.11
CA THR A 31 -0.04 -8.52 14.93
C THR A 31 -0.87 -9.80 14.90
N LEU A 32 -2.16 -9.66 14.59
CA LEU A 32 -2.98 -10.73 14.05
C LEU A 32 -2.96 -10.64 12.53
N ARG A 33 -2.58 -11.73 11.85
CA ARG A 33 -2.69 -11.92 10.41
C ARG A 33 -3.80 -12.93 10.10
N LEU A 34 -4.71 -12.54 9.22
CA LEU A 34 -5.65 -13.43 8.58
C LEU A 34 -5.09 -13.80 7.21
N ASP A 35 -4.74 -15.08 7.02
CA ASP A 35 -4.48 -15.65 5.71
C ASP A 35 -5.78 -16.24 5.14
N TYR A 36 -6.04 -15.98 3.85
CA TYR A 36 -7.24 -16.47 3.16
C TYR A 36 -6.94 -16.69 1.68
N TYR A 37 -7.82 -17.44 1.03
CA TYR A 37 -7.82 -17.59 -0.42
C TYR A 37 -8.89 -16.68 -1.01
N HIS A 38 -8.52 -15.94 -2.07
CA HIS A 38 -9.40 -15.14 -2.88
C HIS A 38 -9.45 -15.73 -4.28
N GLY A 39 -10.60 -16.15 -4.72
CA GLY A 39 -10.77 -16.83 -6.00
C GLY A 39 -11.96 -16.29 -6.78
N GLY A 40 -12.01 -16.65 -8.06
CA GLY A 40 -13.10 -16.29 -8.94
C GLY A 40 -12.68 -16.10 -10.38
N ASN A 41 -13.43 -15.26 -11.10
CA ASN A 41 -13.25 -14.90 -12.50
C ASN A 41 -13.64 -13.43 -12.73
N ALA A 42 -13.76 -12.99 -13.98
CA ALA A 42 -14.11 -11.58 -14.31
C ALA A 42 -15.46 -11.11 -13.72
N GLN A 43 -16.40 -12.00 -13.39
CA GLN A 43 -17.75 -11.67 -12.91
C GLN A 43 -17.97 -12.00 -11.43
N ASN A 44 -17.26 -12.99 -10.89
CA ASN A 44 -17.52 -13.55 -9.58
C ASN A 44 -16.25 -13.59 -8.75
N GLU A 45 -16.43 -13.43 -7.43
CA GLU A 45 -15.37 -13.59 -6.43
C GLU A 45 -15.89 -14.38 -5.24
N TYR A 46 -15.00 -15.14 -4.60
CA TYR A 46 -15.26 -15.87 -3.36
C TYR A 46 -14.03 -15.85 -2.46
N TYR A 47 -14.26 -16.03 -1.18
CA TYR A 47 -13.23 -16.02 -0.16
C TYR A 47 -13.29 -17.33 0.64
N ALA A 48 -12.13 -17.87 0.99
CA ALA A 48 -12.03 -19.04 1.84
C ALA A 48 -10.96 -18.82 2.93
N PHE A 49 -11.30 -19.14 4.16
CA PHE A 49 -10.37 -19.07 5.30
C PHE A 49 -9.20 -20.05 5.11
N ASP A 50 -7.98 -19.60 5.44
CA ASP A 50 -6.78 -20.45 5.50
C ASP A 50 -6.29 -20.56 6.96
N ALA A 51 -5.81 -19.46 7.56
CA ALA A 51 -5.22 -19.51 8.90
C ALA A 51 -5.31 -18.19 9.65
N TRP A 52 -5.29 -18.31 11.00
CA TRP A 52 -4.96 -17.22 11.92
C TRP A 52 -3.50 -17.34 12.32
N ILE A 53 -2.75 -16.24 12.21
CA ILE A 53 -1.32 -16.20 12.53
C ILE A 53 -1.05 -15.04 13.49
N GLU A 54 -0.30 -15.31 14.55
CA GLU A 54 0.23 -14.30 15.44
C GLU A 54 1.66 -13.95 15.01
N GLU A 55 1.90 -12.67 14.72
CA GLU A 55 3.24 -12.13 14.45
C GLU A 55 3.69 -11.28 15.66
N PRO A 56 5.00 -11.25 15.98
CA PRO A 56 5.47 -10.71 17.28
C PRO A 56 5.42 -9.19 17.39
N TYR A 57 5.33 -8.47 16.26
CA TYR A 57 5.45 -7.01 16.23
C TYR A 57 4.18 -6.38 15.66
N TRP A 58 3.73 -5.29 16.28
CA TRP A 58 2.81 -4.34 15.66
C TRP A 58 3.56 -3.02 15.45
N ALA A 59 3.78 -2.61 14.21
CA ALA A 59 4.44 -1.35 13.85
C ALA A 59 3.44 -0.21 13.65
N GLY A 60 2.18 -0.54 13.29
CA GLY A 60 1.16 0.45 12.95
C GLY A 60 0.80 1.41 14.07
N SER A 61 0.23 2.56 13.70
CA SER A 61 -0.20 3.59 14.65
C SER A 61 -1.14 3.05 15.73
N HIS A 62 -0.97 3.53 16.97
CA HIS A 62 -1.87 3.28 18.09
C HIS A 62 -3.05 4.26 18.16
N THR A 63 -3.05 5.30 17.32
CA THR A 63 -4.06 6.37 17.32
C THR A 63 -4.92 6.37 16.05
N SER A 64 -4.32 6.18 14.89
CA SER A 64 -5.00 6.15 13.59
C SER A 64 -5.53 4.74 13.28
N LEU A 65 -6.49 4.25 14.10
CA LEU A 65 -7.01 2.90 13.99
C LEU A 65 -8.06 2.74 12.89
N ILE A 66 -8.78 3.79 12.54
CA ILE A 66 -9.85 3.78 11.55
C ILE A 66 -9.37 4.45 10.27
N ASP A 67 -9.51 3.75 9.15
CA ASP A 67 -9.21 4.29 7.82
C ASP A 67 -10.19 5.42 7.46
N THR A 68 -9.64 6.58 7.13
CA THR A 68 -10.40 7.76 6.71
C THR A 68 -10.27 8.06 5.22
N PHE A 69 -9.37 7.35 4.50
CA PHE A 69 -9.11 7.58 3.08
C PHE A 69 -10.11 6.89 2.17
N GLN A 70 -10.57 5.71 2.56
CA GLN A 70 -11.40 4.85 1.72
C GLN A 70 -10.73 4.51 0.38
N TYR A 71 -9.40 4.32 0.37
CA TYR A 71 -8.66 3.90 -0.80
C TYR A 71 -8.67 2.36 -0.94
N GLY A 72 -8.39 1.89 -2.16
CA GLY A 72 -8.29 0.47 -2.48
C GLY A 72 -9.56 -0.14 -3.06
N GLN A 73 -9.39 -1.27 -3.72
CA GLN A 73 -10.47 -2.10 -4.25
C GLN A 73 -11.18 -2.86 -3.13
N TYR A 74 -10.45 -3.16 -2.04
CA TYR A 74 -10.96 -3.87 -0.88
C TYR A 74 -10.78 -3.04 0.39
N SER A 75 -11.56 -3.39 1.40
CA SER A 75 -11.36 -2.92 2.76
C SER A 75 -11.66 -4.03 3.76
N PHE A 76 -11.15 -3.91 4.97
CA PHE A 76 -11.56 -4.77 6.05
C PHE A 76 -11.80 -3.97 7.32
N GLU A 77 -12.65 -4.53 8.18
CA GLU A 77 -12.98 -4.00 9.49
C GLU A 77 -12.84 -5.06 10.57
N VAL A 78 -12.36 -4.66 11.72
CA VAL A 78 -12.36 -5.43 12.97
C VAL A 78 -13.43 -4.86 13.87
N ASN A 79 -14.47 -5.63 14.14
CA ASN A 79 -15.61 -5.19 14.94
C ASN A 79 -15.64 -5.92 16.28
N ASP A 80 -15.81 -5.20 17.36
CA ASP A 80 -16.07 -5.78 18.68
C ASP A 80 -17.31 -6.69 18.61
N ARG A 81 -17.18 -7.93 19.07
CA ARG A 81 -18.23 -8.95 18.94
C ARG A 81 -19.47 -8.64 19.76
N GLU A 82 -19.33 -7.97 20.90
CA GLU A 82 -20.43 -7.68 21.80
C GLU A 82 -21.21 -6.43 21.39
N THR A 83 -20.49 -5.38 20.98
CA THR A 83 -21.09 -4.07 20.72
C THR A 83 -21.27 -3.78 19.23
N GLY A 84 -20.63 -4.53 18.34
CA GLY A 84 -20.59 -4.27 16.90
C GLY A 84 -19.75 -3.04 16.51
N LYS A 85 -19.08 -2.36 17.46
CA LYS A 85 -18.29 -1.16 17.17
C LYS A 85 -17.05 -1.53 16.35
N THR A 86 -16.78 -0.75 15.29
CA THR A 86 -15.53 -0.88 14.54
C THR A 86 -14.37 -0.38 15.38
N LEU A 87 -13.37 -1.24 15.59
CA LEU A 87 -12.17 -1.00 16.37
C LEU A 87 -10.96 -0.67 15.49
N TYR A 88 -10.91 -1.26 14.29
CA TYR A 88 -9.83 -1.08 13.32
C TYR A 88 -10.36 -1.26 11.91
N SER A 89 -9.83 -0.52 10.95
CA SER A 89 -10.12 -0.70 9.53
C SER A 89 -8.98 -0.23 8.64
N ARG A 90 -8.81 -0.86 7.46
CA ARG A 90 -7.86 -0.46 6.40
C ARG A 90 -8.42 -0.79 5.03
N GLY A 91 -8.12 0.10 4.07
CA GLY A 91 -8.27 -0.20 2.66
C GLY A 91 -7.02 -0.85 2.07
N TYR A 92 -7.16 -1.68 1.06
CA TYR A 92 -6.08 -2.37 0.36
C TYR A 92 -6.51 -2.80 -1.03
N THR A 93 -5.56 -3.30 -1.80
CA THR A 93 -5.80 -3.90 -3.11
C THR A 93 -4.99 -5.20 -3.18
N THR A 94 -5.31 -6.10 -4.10
CA THR A 94 -4.59 -7.36 -4.29
C THR A 94 -4.35 -7.65 -5.75
N LEU A 95 -3.47 -8.59 -6.05
CA LEU A 95 -3.18 -9.02 -7.42
C LEU A 95 -4.42 -9.64 -8.10
N PHE A 96 -5.35 -10.22 -7.32
CA PHE A 96 -6.61 -10.75 -7.83
C PHE A 96 -7.45 -9.67 -8.52
N SER A 97 -7.55 -8.44 -7.94
CA SER A 97 -8.35 -7.38 -8.54
C SER A 97 -7.82 -6.93 -9.91
N GLU A 98 -6.51 -6.92 -10.09
CA GLU A 98 -5.90 -6.60 -11.38
C GLU A 98 -6.10 -7.74 -12.38
N TRP A 99 -5.86 -8.98 -11.95
CA TRP A 99 -6.11 -10.16 -12.78
C TRP A 99 -7.56 -10.24 -13.25
N GLN A 100 -8.52 -9.86 -12.41
CA GLN A 100 -9.96 -9.87 -12.72
C GLN A 100 -10.32 -8.99 -13.93
N THR A 101 -9.49 -7.99 -14.27
CA THR A 101 -9.67 -7.10 -15.42
C THR A 101 -8.99 -7.61 -16.70
N THR A 102 -8.29 -8.75 -16.66
CA THR A 102 -7.58 -9.33 -17.80
C THR A 102 -8.51 -10.20 -18.68
N ASN A 103 -8.09 -10.46 -19.92
CA ASN A 103 -8.79 -11.40 -20.79
C ASN A 103 -8.84 -12.82 -20.20
N GLU A 104 -7.75 -13.27 -19.53
CA GLU A 104 -7.69 -14.60 -18.92
C GLU A 104 -8.81 -14.82 -17.90
N ALA A 105 -9.18 -13.80 -17.15
CA ALA A 105 -10.25 -13.87 -16.14
C ALA A 105 -11.64 -14.14 -16.76
N HIS A 106 -11.84 -13.86 -18.05
CA HIS A 106 -13.09 -14.20 -18.75
C HIS A 106 -13.17 -15.70 -19.16
N GLU A 107 -12.01 -16.39 -19.14
CA GLU A 107 -11.90 -17.77 -19.67
C GLU A 107 -11.76 -18.81 -18.56
N ILE A 108 -11.11 -18.43 -17.42
CA ILE A 108 -10.82 -19.38 -16.34
C ILE A 108 -11.09 -18.77 -14.97
N ASP A 109 -11.28 -19.63 -13.96
CA ASP A 109 -11.22 -19.28 -12.55
C ASP A 109 -9.78 -19.39 -12.03
N ARG A 110 -9.35 -18.45 -11.18
CA ARG A 110 -8.06 -18.53 -10.45
C ARG A 110 -8.25 -18.27 -8.96
N VAL A 111 -7.28 -18.73 -8.18
CA VAL A 111 -7.21 -18.53 -6.73
C VAL A 111 -5.87 -17.91 -6.38
N PHE A 112 -5.91 -16.90 -5.53
CA PHE A 112 -4.74 -16.21 -4.98
C PHE A 112 -4.70 -16.38 -3.47
N SER A 113 -3.52 -16.61 -2.93
CA SER A 113 -3.29 -16.55 -1.49
C SER A 113 -3.09 -15.09 -1.09
N GLU A 114 -3.90 -14.61 -0.15
CA GLU A 114 -3.90 -13.23 0.30
C GLU A 114 -3.89 -13.16 1.82
N SER A 115 -3.59 -11.98 2.38
CA SER A 115 -3.69 -11.76 3.80
C SER A 115 -3.95 -10.29 4.15
N VAL A 116 -4.59 -10.08 5.29
CA VAL A 116 -4.68 -8.78 5.95
C VAL A 116 -4.07 -8.84 7.34
N VAL A 117 -3.49 -7.73 7.80
CA VAL A 117 -2.86 -7.60 9.11
C VAL A 117 -3.55 -6.52 9.94
N MET A 118 -3.68 -6.77 11.23
CA MET A 118 -4.32 -5.89 12.20
C MET A 118 -3.65 -6.03 13.57
N PRO A 119 -3.79 -5.06 14.48
CA PRO A 119 -3.30 -5.24 15.84
C PRO A 119 -4.06 -6.41 16.49
N PHE A 120 -3.38 -7.21 17.33
CA PHE A 120 -3.91 -8.43 17.90
C PHE A 120 -5.01 -8.10 18.94
N PRO A 121 -6.27 -8.56 18.74
CA PRO A 121 -7.38 -8.25 19.64
C PRO A 121 -7.25 -8.97 21.00
N LYS A 122 -7.53 -8.26 22.10
CA LYS A 122 -7.59 -8.84 23.46
C LYS A 122 -8.88 -9.60 23.76
N LYS A 123 -9.91 -9.41 22.95
CA LYS A 123 -11.25 -9.98 23.10
C LYS A 123 -11.75 -10.53 21.76
N PRO A 124 -12.75 -11.40 21.78
CA PRO A 124 -13.40 -11.88 20.55
C PRO A 124 -13.91 -10.74 19.68
N VAL A 125 -13.60 -10.81 18.38
CA VAL A 125 -14.00 -9.83 17.35
C VAL A 125 -14.62 -10.54 16.14
N ILE A 126 -15.21 -9.75 15.25
CA ILE A 126 -15.64 -10.18 13.92
C ILE A 126 -14.82 -9.40 12.89
N ILE A 127 -14.16 -10.10 11.99
CA ILE A 127 -13.41 -9.50 10.89
C ILE A 127 -14.27 -9.60 9.64
N ASN A 128 -14.56 -8.45 9.03
CA ASN A 128 -15.35 -8.34 7.82
C ASN A 128 -14.47 -7.87 6.66
N LEU A 129 -14.51 -8.57 5.52
CA LEU A 129 -13.87 -8.15 4.28
C LEU A 129 -14.94 -7.60 3.33
N PHE A 130 -14.59 -6.52 2.64
CA PHE A 130 -15.46 -5.81 1.70
C PHE A 130 -14.75 -5.69 0.36
N SER A 131 -15.52 -5.77 -0.72
CA SER A 131 -15.08 -5.49 -2.08
C SER A 131 -15.85 -4.30 -2.65
N ARG A 132 -15.19 -3.48 -3.45
CA ARG A 132 -15.80 -2.33 -4.12
C ARG A 132 -16.54 -2.81 -5.35
N ASN A 133 -17.85 -2.52 -5.41
CA ASN A 133 -18.67 -2.83 -6.56
C ASN A 133 -18.45 -1.83 -7.71
N ARG A 134 -19.08 -2.08 -8.85
CA ARG A 134 -19.00 -1.21 -10.04
C ARG A 134 -19.46 0.23 -9.83
N SER A 135 -20.26 0.50 -8.80
CA SER A 135 -20.69 1.86 -8.43
C SER A 135 -19.72 2.54 -7.45
N GLY A 136 -18.58 1.93 -7.17
CA GLY A 136 -17.58 2.45 -6.27
C GLY A 136 -17.92 2.31 -4.78
N LEU A 137 -18.91 1.50 -4.40
CA LEU A 137 -19.35 1.29 -3.03
C LEU A 137 -18.83 -0.04 -2.48
N PHE A 138 -18.41 -0.05 -1.21
CA PHE A 138 -18.00 -1.27 -0.53
C PHE A 138 -19.20 -2.16 -0.16
N GLU A 139 -19.10 -3.43 -0.55
CA GLU A 139 -20.06 -4.48 -0.21
C GLU A 139 -19.35 -5.55 0.62
N LYS A 140 -19.94 -5.95 1.73
CA LYS A 140 -19.40 -7.02 2.56
C LYS A 140 -19.46 -8.37 1.83
N LYS A 141 -18.33 -9.02 1.68
CA LYS A 141 -18.18 -10.30 0.96
C LYS A 141 -17.87 -11.46 1.90
N PHE A 142 -17.15 -11.21 2.98
CA PHE A 142 -16.71 -12.27 3.88
C PHE A 142 -16.75 -11.80 5.33
N SER A 143 -17.03 -12.70 6.27
CA SER A 143 -17.13 -12.39 7.69
C SER A 143 -16.66 -13.58 8.52
N LEU A 144 -15.69 -13.35 9.39
CA LEU A 144 -15.08 -14.38 10.24
C LEU A 144 -15.08 -13.96 11.70
N PRO A 145 -15.56 -14.80 12.63
CA PRO A 145 -15.31 -14.63 14.04
C PRO A 145 -13.86 -15.00 14.37
N PHE A 146 -13.23 -14.22 15.23
CA PHE A 146 -11.91 -14.49 15.80
C PHE A 146 -12.03 -14.50 17.33
N ASP A 147 -11.38 -15.47 17.97
CA ASP A 147 -11.24 -15.56 19.43
C ASP A 147 -9.74 -15.61 19.77
N PRO A 148 -9.20 -14.67 20.57
CA PRO A 148 -7.78 -14.70 20.94
C PRO A 148 -7.38 -15.92 21.79
N ALA A 149 -8.34 -16.65 22.34
CA ALA A 149 -8.10 -17.90 23.09
C ALA A 149 -8.09 -19.15 22.21
N ASP A 150 -8.26 -19.01 20.88
CA ASP A 150 -8.25 -20.14 19.96
C ASP A 150 -6.87 -20.83 19.95
N PRO A 151 -6.79 -22.14 20.32
CA PRO A 151 -5.52 -22.87 20.35
C PRO A 151 -4.92 -23.14 18.96
N TYR A 152 -5.65 -22.90 17.88
CA TYR A 152 -5.19 -23.09 16.51
C TYR A 152 -4.53 -21.86 15.89
N ILE A 153 -4.34 -20.76 16.65
CA ILE A 153 -3.57 -19.60 16.20
C ILE A 153 -2.11 -20.03 16.03
N ILE A 154 -1.61 -19.90 14.80
CA ILE A 154 -0.24 -20.27 14.46
C ILE A 154 0.72 -19.17 14.93
N GLN A 155 1.76 -19.56 15.67
CA GLN A 155 2.86 -18.65 16.01
C GLN A 155 3.81 -18.53 14.83
N GLN A 156 4.02 -17.29 14.32
CA GLN A 156 4.89 -17.05 13.18
C GLN A 156 6.34 -17.43 13.47
N SER A 157 6.91 -18.29 12.64
CA SER A 157 8.35 -18.57 12.67
C SER A 157 9.16 -17.37 12.12
N LEU A 158 10.28 -17.05 12.76
CA LEU A 158 11.16 -15.93 12.42
C LEU A 158 12.56 -16.43 12.04
N PRO A 159 12.71 -17.10 10.89
CA PRO A 159 13.97 -17.78 10.55
C PRO A 159 15.09 -16.84 10.11
N TYR A 160 14.77 -15.57 9.82
CA TYR A 160 15.73 -14.63 9.22
C TYR A 160 15.99 -13.46 10.16
N PRO A 161 17.28 -13.08 10.36
CA PRO A 161 17.62 -11.85 11.06
C PRO A 161 17.28 -10.63 10.21
N PHE A 162 17.01 -9.52 10.87
CA PHE A 162 16.91 -8.21 10.22
C PHE A 162 18.02 -7.27 10.71
N PHE A 163 18.25 -6.21 9.97
CA PHE A 163 19.19 -5.14 10.32
C PHE A 163 18.56 -3.77 10.08
N ASP A 164 19.00 -2.79 10.87
CA ASP A 164 18.58 -1.41 10.74
C ASP A 164 19.31 -0.72 9.59
N VAL A 165 18.56 -0.15 8.65
CA VAL A 165 19.08 0.69 7.57
C VAL A 165 18.98 2.16 8.01
N HIS A 166 17.82 2.55 8.53
CA HIS A 166 17.51 3.87 9.07
C HIS A 166 16.34 3.75 10.03
N THR A 167 16.56 3.90 11.35
CA THR A 167 15.54 3.66 12.38
C THR A 167 15.55 4.73 13.48
N PRO A 168 15.22 6.00 13.13
CA PRO A 168 15.31 7.12 14.06
C PRO A 168 14.17 7.18 15.08
N ALA A 169 13.05 6.47 14.88
CA ALA A 169 11.82 6.64 15.64
C ALA A 169 11.27 5.33 16.22
N ASN A 170 10.39 5.47 17.22
CA ASN A 170 9.64 4.33 17.74
C ASN A 170 8.58 3.90 16.70
N PRO A 171 8.44 2.60 16.41
CA PRO A 171 7.48 2.09 15.42
C PRO A 171 6.05 2.62 15.61
N ALA A 172 5.53 2.69 16.82
CA ALA A 172 4.16 3.18 17.09
C ALA A 172 3.89 4.64 16.63
N ASN A 173 4.94 5.41 16.28
CA ASN A 173 4.86 6.80 15.83
C ASN A 173 5.73 7.06 14.60
N ALA A 174 5.94 6.05 13.79
CA ALA A 174 6.74 6.08 12.58
C ALA A 174 6.01 5.38 11.43
N LEU A 175 6.50 5.60 10.22
CA LEU A 175 6.21 4.73 9.09
C LEU A 175 7.34 3.70 9.02
N ASP A 176 7.03 2.43 9.21
CA ASP A 176 7.99 1.33 9.19
C ASP A 176 7.98 0.61 7.84
N ILE A 177 9.09 0.70 7.11
CA ILE A 177 9.29 0.07 5.81
C ILE A 177 10.24 -1.10 5.96
N VAL A 178 9.86 -2.28 5.50
CA VAL A 178 10.74 -3.44 5.44
C VAL A 178 11.17 -3.70 4.00
N LEU A 179 12.48 -3.84 3.78
CA LEU A 179 13.09 -4.23 2.52
C LEU A 179 13.38 -5.73 2.54
N ILE A 180 12.84 -6.46 1.58
CA ILE A 180 12.98 -7.92 1.46
C ILE A 180 13.81 -8.24 0.22
N PRO A 181 14.83 -9.14 0.31
CA PRO A 181 15.61 -9.59 -0.84
C PRO A 181 14.80 -10.60 -1.66
N GLU A 182 14.87 -10.49 -2.97
CA GLU A 182 14.42 -11.51 -3.89
C GLU A 182 15.49 -11.80 -4.94
N GLY A 183 15.85 -13.08 -5.09
CA GLY A 183 16.92 -13.49 -5.99
C GLY A 183 18.31 -13.05 -5.56
N TYR A 184 18.54 -12.79 -4.28
CA TYR A 184 19.89 -12.65 -3.70
C TYR A 184 20.22 -13.94 -2.97
N THR A 185 21.32 -14.58 -3.34
CA THR A 185 21.85 -15.75 -2.64
C THR A 185 22.55 -15.38 -1.33
N ALA A 186 22.88 -16.36 -0.50
CA ALA A 186 23.61 -16.14 0.74
C ALA A 186 24.95 -15.38 0.52
N SER A 187 25.63 -15.62 -0.59
CA SER A 187 26.87 -14.90 -0.95
C SER A 187 26.64 -13.47 -1.44
N GLU A 188 25.39 -13.10 -1.75
CA GLU A 188 25.02 -11.77 -2.23
C GLU A 188 24.36 -10.89 -1.16
N MET A 189 24.26 -11.38 0.11
CA MET A 189 23.64 -10.60 1.20
C MET A 189 24.39 -9.29 1.50
N ASP A 190 25.71 -9.24 1.32
CA ASP A 190 26.44 -7.97 1.44
C ASP A 190 26.08 -6.97 0.34
N GLN A 191 25.74 -7.44 -0.85
CA GLN A 191 25.22 -6.58 -1.92
C GLN A 191 23.81 -6.10 -1.56
N PHE A 192 22.94 -6.98 -1.06
CA PHE A 192 21.60 -6.60 -0.60
C PHE A 192 21.64 -5.50 0.47
N ARG A 193 22.55 -5.61 1.48
CA ARG A 193 22.73 -4.53 2.47
C ARG A 193 23.08 -3.19 1.84
N LYS A 194 24.02 -3.19 0.87
CA LYS A 194 24.39 -1.97 0.12
C LYS A 194 23.20 -1.42 -0.66
N ASP A 195 22.42 -2.28 -1.30
CA ASP A 195 21.24 -1.88 -2.04
C ASP A 195 20.17 -1.29 -1.11
N CYS A 196 19.95 -1.86 0.08
CA CYS A 196 19.05 -1.29 1.08
C CYS A 196 19.44 0.15 1.46
N HIS A 197 20.70 0.41 1.75
CA HIS A 197 21.17 1.77 2.05
C HIS A 197 21.03 2.72 0.85
N LYS A 198 21.38 2.24 -0.35
CA LYS A 198 21.20 3.01 -1.60
C LYS A 198 19.75 3.43 -1.79
N PHE A 199 18.80 2.49 -1.68
CA PHE A 199 17.38 2.77 -1.91
C PHE A 199 16.75 3.60 -0.78
N ALA A 200 17.25 3.51 0.45
CA ALA A 200 16.87 4.42 1.53
C ALA A 200 17.25 5.87 1.21
N GLU A 201 18.48 6.11 0.72
CA GLU A 201 18.90 7.46 0.31
C GLU A 201 18.15 7.95 -0.94
N GLU A 202 17.82 7.04 -1.89
CA GLU A 202 16.92 7.38 -3.01
C GLU A 202 15.54 7.83 -2.50
N LEU A 203 14.92 7.15 -1.51
CA LEU A 203 13.66 7.57 -0.93
C LEU A 203 13.74 8.99 -0.36
N PHE A 204 14.79 9.26 0.41
CA PHE A 204 14.99 10.56 1.05
C PHE A 204 15.47 11.68 0.10
N ALA A 205 15.76 11.37 -1.16
CA ALA A 205 16.01 12.38 -2.18
C ALA A 205 14.73 13.04 -2.71
N TYR A 206 13.55 12.46 -2.43
CA TYR A 206 12.26 12.94 -2.95
C TYR A 206 11.38 13.56 -1.86
N GLU A 207 10.71 14.67 -2.20
CA GLU A 207 9.61 15.21 -1.40
C GLU A 207 8.34 14.37 -1.60
N PRO A 208 7.56 14.16 -0.52
CA PRO A 208 7.72 14.70 0.83
C PRO A 208 8.55 13.81 1.79
N TYR A 209 9.07 12.65 1.36
CA TYR A 209 9.77 11.70 2.24
C TYR A 209 10.96 12.33 2.98
N ASN A 210 11.71 13.24 2.34
CA ASN A 210 12.82 13.96 2.96
C ASN A 210 12.39 14.83 4.15
N GLN A 211 11.15 15.34 4.15
CA GLN A 211 10.60 16.17 5.23
C GLN A 211 10.22 15.36 6.47
N PHE A 212 10.07 14.02 6.30
CA PHE A 212 9.71 13.07 7.37
C PHE A 212 10.81 12.07 7.66
N ARG A 213 12.06 12.36 7.29
CA ARG A 213 13.19 11.43 7.44
C ARG A 213 13.33 10.92 8.89
N ASP A 214 13.06 11.75 9.88
CA ASP A 214 13.11 11.41 11.30
C ASP A 214 11.87 10.62 11.82
N LYS A 215 10.92 10.35 10.94
CA LYS A 215 9.66 9.62 11.20
C LYS A 215 9.47 8.38 10.31
N ILE A 216 10.45 8.04 9.52
CA ILE A 216 10.43 6.86 8.64
C ILE A 216 11.53 5.91 9.09
N ASN A 217 11.15 4.70 9.49
CA ASN A 217 12.06 3.61 9.77
C ASN A 217 12.19 2.72 8.54
N ILE A 218 13.42 2.25 8.26
CA ILE A 218 13.71 1.31 7.17
C ILE A 218 14.56 0.19 7.73
N ARG A 219 14.15 -1.07 7.52
CA ARG A 219 14.87 -2.28 7.91
C ARG A 219 15.06 -3.20 6.72
N GLY A 220 16.16 -3.95 6.70
CA GLY A 220 16.40 -5.02 5.73
C GLY A 220 16.33 -6.38 6.39
N ILE A 221 15.75 -7.38 5.73
CA ILE A 221 15.70 -8.77 6.23
C ILE A 221 16.69 -9.63 5.45
N GLU A 222 17.52 -10.38 6.13
CA GLU A 222 18.55 -11.24 5.50
C GLU A 222 18.00 -12.63 5.17
N ALA A 223 17.17 -12.71 4.16
CA ALA A 223 16.49 -13.91 3.72
C ALA A 223 16.98 -14.35 2.33
N PRO A 224 18.03 -15.17 2.22
CA PRO A 224 18.60 -15.52 0.93
C PRO A 224 17.73 -16.44 0.11
N SER A 225 17.69 -16.22 -1.21
CA SER A 225 17.20 -17.16 -2.21
C SER A 225 18.20 -18.29 -2.47
N ALA A 226 17.72 -19.42 -2.99
CA ALA A 226 18.59 -20.51 -3.41
C ALA A 226 19.38 -20.17 -4.69
N GLU A 227 18.76 -19.41 -5.59
CA GLU A 227 19.35 -18.95 -6.86
C GLU A 227 19.28 -17.43 -7.00
N SER A 228 20.25 -16.88 -7.74
CA SER A 228 20.29 -15.45 -8.08
C SER A 228 19.38 -15.13 -9.27
N GLY A 229 18.65 -13.99 -9.19
CA GLY A 229 17.79 -13.48 -10.25
C GLY A 229 16.30 -13.65 -10.01
N THR A 230 15.53 -13.68 -11.08
CA THR A 230 14.07 -13.82 -11.08
C THR A 230 13.61 -14.64 -12.30
N ASP A 231 12.37 -15.12 -12.30
CA ASP A 231 11.79 -15.80 -13.45
C ASP A 231 11.60 -14.83 -14.62
N ILE A 232 11.97 -15.29 -15.83
CA ILE A 232 11.71 -14.62 -17.11
C ILE A 232 11.14 -15.64 -18.08
N PRO A 233 9.84 -15.97 -18.00
CA PRO A 233 9.24 -17.10 -18.70
C PRO A 233 9.45 -17.10 -20.22
N VAL A 234 9.34 -15.94 -20.86
CA VAL A 234 9.52 -15.81 -22.34
C VAL A 234 10.96 -16.08 -22.79
N LYS A 235 11.94 -16.00 -21.86
CA LYS A 235 13.34 -16.37 -22.13
C LYS A 235 13.66 -17.81 -21.68
N GLY A 236 12.66 -18.55 -21.16
CA GLY A 236 12.85 -19.88 -20.60
C GLY A 236 13.70 -19.90 -19.31
N ILE A 237 13.80 -18.76 -18.62
CA ILE A 237 14.56 -18.63 -17.38
C ILE A 237 13.63 -18.86 -16.19
N TRP A 238 13.96 -19.85 -15.39
CA TRP A 238 13.26 -20.22 -14.16
C TRP A 238 14.27 -20.30 -13.02
N LYS A 239 13.96 -19.68 -11.89
CA LYS A 239 14.84 -19.53 -10.74
C LYS A 239 14.14 -20.00 -9.47
N ASN A 240 14.85 -20.77 -8.66
CA ASN A 240 14.41 -21.13 -7.32
C ASN A 240 14.72 -19.98 -6.37
N THR A 241 13.81 -19.01 -6.29
CA THR A 241 13.94 -17.83 -5.45
C THR A 241 13.02 -17.90 -4.22
N LEU A 242 13.22 -16.98 -3.28
CA LEU A 242 12.51 -16.98 -1.99
C LEU A 242 11.00 -16.69 -2.16
N LEU A 243 10.67 -15.78 -3.09
CA LEU A 243 9.32 -15.23 -3.22
C LEU A 243 8.67 -15.55 -4.58
N ASP A 244 9.34 -16.33 -5.43
CA ASP A 244 8.85 -16.72 -6.76
C ASP A 244 8.45 -15.52 -7.63
N SER A 245 9.26 -14.45 -7.61
CA SER A 245 8.99 -13.27 -8.43
C SER A 245 9.16 -13.55 -9.92
N ARG A 246 8.33 -12.90 -10.73
CA ARG A 246 8.25 -13.18 -12.17
C ARG A 246 8.04 -11.92 -12.99
N MET A 247 8.88 -11.77 -14.03
CA MET A 247 8.63 -10.83 -15.13
C MET A 247 7.47 -11.33 -16.01
N TYR A 248 6.92 -10.46 -16.83
CA TYR A 248 5.82 -10.79 -17.74
C TYR A 248 4.51 -11.20 -17.03
N THR A 249 4.27 -10.69 -15.83
CA THR A 249 2.99 -10.88 -15.15
C THR A 249 1.86 -10.36 -16.04
N PHE A 250 0.83 -11.17 -16.22
CA PHE A 250 -0.31 -10.91 -17.11
C PHE A 250 0.08 -10.59 -18.57
N GLY A 251 1.26 -11.07 -19.03
CA GLY A 251 1.75 -10.87 -20.40
C GLY A 251 2.46 -9.55 -20.65
N VAL A 252 2.60 -8.68 -19.67
CA VAL A 252 3.29 -7.38 -19.80
C VAL A 252 4.76 -7.51 -19.41
N GLU A 253 5.67 -7.23 -20.35
CA GLU A 253 7.12 -7.48 -20.22
C GLU A 253 7.72 -6.92 -18.94
N ARG A 254 7.46 -5.65 -18.65
CA ARG A 254 8.03 -4.94 -17.49
C ARG A 254 7.30 -5.18 -16.17
N TYR A 255 6.15 -5.85 -16.19
CA TYR A 255 5.36 -6.09 -15.00
C TYR A 255 5.95 -7.25 -14.20
N LEU A 256 6.67 -6.88 -13.16
CA LEU A 256 7.35 -7.80 -12.26
C LEU A 256 6.51 -7.95 -10.99
N MET A 257 6.04 -9.16 -10.69
CA MET A 257 5.19 -9.42 -9.51
C MET A 257 5.50 -10.78 -8.89
N THR A 258 4.94 -11.03 -7.71
CA THR A 258 4.84 -12.36 -7.13
C THR A 258 3.40 -12.65 -6.71
N SER A 259 2.95 -13.88 -6.96
CA SER A 259 1.68 -14.39 -6.42
C SER A 259 1.86 -15.18 -5.12
N ASN A 260 3.11 -15.38 -4.65
CA ASN A 260 3.43 -16.10 -3.41
C ASN A 260 3.37 -15.14 -2.22
N PHE A 261 2.22 -14.51 -2.01
CA PHE A 261 2.08 -13.48 -0.97
C PHE A 261 2.24 -14.02 0.45
N LYS A 262 1.92 -15.28 0.66
CA LYS A 262 2.15 -15.95 1.95
C LYS A 262 3.65 -15.99 2.30
N ALA A 263 4.53 -16.26 1.33
CA ALA A 263 5.97 -16.18 1.54
C ALA A 263 6.43 -14.75 1.83
N VAL A 264 5.90 -13.75 1.11
CA VAL A 264 6.18 -12.33 1.35
C VAL A 264 5.86 -11.96 2.81
N ARG A 265 4.67 -12.30 3.30
CA ARG A 265 4.26 -12.03 4.69
C ARG A 265 5.11 -12.78 5.71
N ASN A 266 5.43 -14.05 5.46
CA ASN A 266 6.25 -14.84 6.37
C ASN A 266 7.66 -14.26 6.55
N VAL A 267 8.22 -13.68 5.49
CA VAL A 267 9.52 -13.00 5.57
C VAL A 267 9.36 -11.63 6.26
N ALA A 268 8.36 -10.83 5.87
CA ALA A 268 8.12 -9.51 6.44
C ALA A 268 7.95 -9.54 7.96
N ALA A 269 7.28 -10.57 8.50
CA ALA A 269 7.03 -10.76 9.92
C ALA A 269 8.30 -10.87 10.79
N CYS A 270 9.47 -11.08 10.17
CA CYS A 270 10.75 -11.10 10.89
C CYS A 270 11.18 -9.73 11.45
N ALA A 271 10.57 -8.63 11.00
CA ALA A 271 10.85 -7.27 11.49
C ALA A 271 9.54 -6.50 11.70
N PRO A 272 9.51 -5.42 12.50
CA PRO A 272 8.38 -4.48 12.54
C PRO A 272 8.19 -3.83 11.16
N TYR A 273 6.94 -3.81 10.63
CA TYR A 273 6.62 -3.23 9.32
C TYR A 273 5.19 -2.69 9.22
N ASP A 274 5.03 -1.62 8.46
CA ASP A 274 3.78 -1.12 7.90
C ASP A 274 3.71 -1.40 6.39
N GLN A 275 4.85 -1.20 5.71
CA GLN A 275 4.96 -1.33 4.26
C GLN A 275 6.06 -2.32 3.88
N ILE A 276 5.79 -3.10 2.84
CA ILE A 276 6.70 -4.13 2.31
C ILE A 276 7.22 -3.67 0.96
N TYR A 277 8.55 -3.63 0.82
CA TYR A 277 9.20 -3.41 -0.45
C TYR A 277 10.18 -4.53 -0.77
N ILE A 278 10.04 -5.15 -1.94
CA ILE A 278 10.87 -6.27 -2.39
C ILE A 278 11.90 -5.76 -3.40
N LEU A 279 13.19 -5.91 -3.09
CA LEU A 279 14.28 -5.61 -4.01
C LEU A 279 14.65 -6.87 -4.78
N VAL A 280 14.49 -6.86 -6.10
CA VAL A 280 14.73 -8.00 -6.98
C VAL A 280 16.10 -7.87 -7.63
N ASN A 281 16.94 -8.89 -7.45
CA ASN A 281 18.32 -8.91 -7.95
C ASN A 281 18.37 -9.24 -9.45
N THR A 282 18.10 -8.25 -10.29
CA THR A 282 18.14 -8.40 -11.75
C THR A 282 18.46 -7.08 -12.46
N PRO A 283 19.19 -7.10 -13.59
CA PRO A 283 19.43 -5.92 -14.41
C PRO A 283 18.29 -5.59 -15.37
N GLU A 284 17.29 -6.45 -15.48
CA GLU A 284 16.13 -6.23 -16.37
C GLU A 284 15.38 -4.95 -15.95
N TYR A 285 14.54 -4.41 -16.82
CA TYR A 285 13.71 -3.25 -16.49
C TYR A 285 12.33 -3.74 -16.05
N GLY A 286 11.93 -3.42 -14.81
CA GLY A 286 10.62 -3.81 -14.32
C GLY A 286 10.37 -3.41 -12.86
N GLY A 287 9.09 -3.42 -12.54
CA GLY A 287 8.54 -3.17 -11.21
C GLY A 287 7.07 -3.46 -11.22
N GLY A 288 6.46 -3.31 -10.06
CA GLY A 288 5.03 -3.42 -9.84
C GLY A 288 4.68 -3.13 -8.39
N ALA A 289 3.44 -2.75 -8.15
CA ALA A 289 3.01 -2.42 -6.80
C ALA A 289 1.50 -2.57 -6.63
N ILE A 290 1.11 -3.01 -5.44
CA ILE A 290 -0.27 -3.20 -5.03
C ILE A 290 -0.51 -2.37 -3.76
N PHE A 291 -1.53 -1.52 -3.77
CA PHE A 291 -1.83 -0.61 -2.67
C PHE A 291 -2.00 -1.33 -1.34
N ASN A 292 -1.25 -0.88 -0.33
CA ASN A 292 -1.23 -1.40 1.04
C ASN A 292 -1.04 -2.94 1.10
N HIS A 293 -0.26 -3.47 0.15
CA HIS A 293 0.03 -4.89 0.03
C HIS A 293 1.53 -5.14 -0.09
N TYR A 294 2.15 -4.78 -1.22
CA TYR A 294 3.61 -4.73 -1.42
C TYR A 294 3.97 -3.95 -2.68
N ALA A 295 5.21 -3.49 -2.73
CA ALA A 295 5.86 -3.05 -3.95
C ALA A 295 7.10 -3.90 -4.24
N LEU A 296 7.50 -3.98 -5.50
CA LEU A 296 8.78 -4.56 -5.88
C LEU A 296 9.39 -3.86 -7.09
N SER A 297 10.71 -3.84 -7.13
CA SER A 297 11.45 -3.32 -8.28
C SER A 297 12.84 -3.93 -8.37
N VAL A 298 13.43 -3.79 -9.54
CA VAL A 298 14.77 -4.26 -9.85
C VAL A 298 15.85 -3.41 -9.17
N ASN A 299 17.01 -4.02 -8.78
CA ASN A 299 18.09 -3.33 -8.04
C ASN A 299 19.12 -2.63 -8.92
N SER A 300 19.43 -3.17 -10.09
CA SER A 300 20.66 -2.81 -10.85
C SER A 300 20.41 -2.17 -12.21
N ASN A 301 19.14 -1.93 -12.60
CA ASN A 301 18.82 -1.16 -13.80
C ASN A 301 19.16 0.33 -13.60
N ARG A 302 19.53 1.03 -14.70
CA ARG A 302 19.84 2.48 -14.66
C ARG A 302 18.69 3.36 -14.13
N SER A 303 17.46 2.89 -14.23
CA SER A 303 16.25 3.59 -13.74
C SER A 303 15.77 3.05 -12.40
N ALA A 304 16.49 2.12 -11.77
CA ALA A 304 16.04 1.41 -10.56
C ALA A 304 15.58 2.35 -9.43
N GLY A 305 16.30 3.45 -9.16
CA GLY A 305 15.88 4.43 -8.15
C GLY A 305 14.54 5.08 -8.47
N LYS A 306 14.31 5.48 -9.73
CA LYS A 306 13.02 6.08 -10.14
C LYS A 306 11.88 5.06 -10.12
N ILE A 307 12.14 3.82 -10.56
CA ILE A 307 11.16 2.74 -10.48
C ILE A 307 10.79 2.51 -9.01
N PHE A 308 11.79 2.41 -8.12
CA PHE A 308 11.56 2.24 -6.68
C PHE A 308 10.59 3.28 -6.10
N ILE A 309 10.82 4.57 -6.40
CA ILE A 309 9.99 5.66 -5.90
C ILE A 309 8.59 5.65 -6.53
N HIS A 310 8.50 5.33 -7.81
CA HIS A 310 7.23 5.23 -8.55
C HIS A 310 6.36 4.11 -7.97
N GLU A 311 6.91 2.90 -7.84
CA GLU A 311 6.18 1.75 -7.29
C GLU A 311 5.78 1.97 -5.81
N PHE A 312 6.64 2.65 -5.04
CA PHE A 312 6.27 3.01 -3.68
C PHE A 312 5.13 4.05 -3.65
N GLY A 313 5.02 4.92 -4.63
CA GLY A 313 3.87 5.82 -4.80
C GLY A 313 2.54 5.06 -4.93
N HIS A 314 2.52 3.97 -5.71
CA HIS A 314 1.36 3.10 -5.82
C HIS A 314 1.06 2.36 -4.51
N SER A 315 2.02 1.60 -3.98
CA SER A 315 1.78 0.72 -2.83
C SER A 315 1.49 1.46 -1.54
N PHE A 316 2.14 2.59 -1.31
CA PHE A 316 2.03 3.34 -0.07
C PHE A 316 0.88 4.36 -0.09
N ALA A 317 0.80 5.18 -1.15
CA ALA A 317 -0.13 6.32 -1.19
C ALA A 317 -1.33 6.09 -2.12
N GLY A 318 -1.45 4.92 -2.75
CA GLY A 318 -2.54 4.58 -3.66
C GLY A 318 -2.57 5.47 -4.90
N LEU A 319 -1.42 5.97 -5.36
CA LEU A 319 -1.36 6.77 -6.58
C LEU A 319 -1.62 5.90 -7.80
N ALA A 320 -2.39 6.40 -8.74
CA ALA A 320 -2.54 5.80 -10.06
C ALA A 320 -1.42 6.24 -11.00
N ASP A 321 -1.18 5.46 -12.06
CA ASP A 321 -0.40 5.91 -13.21
C ASP A 321 -1.09 7.08 -13.92
N GLU A 322 -0.33 8.13 -14.20
CA GLU A 322 -0.81 9.31 -14.91
C GLU A 322 -0.56 9.24 -16.43
N TYR A 323 0.06 8.16 -16.91
CA TYR A 323 0.23 7.91 -18.36
C TYR A 323 -0.96 7.16 -18.97
N TYR A 324 -1.09 7.25 -20.31
CA TYR A 324 -2.20 6.64 -21.06
C TYR A 324 -1.77 5.97 -22.37
N ASN A 325 -0.47 5.94 -22.66
CA ASN A 325 0.10 5.45 -23.92
C ASN A 325 1.05 4.27 -23.74
N SER A 326 0.90 3.53 -22.65
CA SER A 326 1.71 2.35 -22.35
C SER A 326 0.92 1.06 -22.54
N GLU A 327 1.62 -0.02 -22.87
CA GLU A 327 1.06 -1.35 -22.90
C GLU A 327 0.67 -1.79 -21.48
N VAL A 328 -0.57 -2.27 -21.31
CA VAL A 328 -1.11 -2.77 -20.05
C VAL A 328 -1.95 -4.03 -20.31
N ALA A 329 -2.06 -4.88 -19.29
CA ALA A 329 -2.82 -6.11 -19.35
C ALA A 329 -4.34 -5.92 -19.19
N TYR A 330 -4.76 -4.71 -18.80
CA TYR A 330 -6.11 -4.44 -18.31
C TYR A 330 -7.05 -3.99 -19.40
N ASN A 331 -8.31 -4.44 -19.31
CA ASN A 331 -9.43 -3.95 -20.10
C ASN A 331 -10.35 -3.15 -19.17
N GLU A 332 -10.68 -1.91 -19.55
CA GLU A 332 -11.67 -1.07 -18.83
C GLU A 332 -11.43 -1.00 -17.30
N MET A 333 -10.17 -0.81 -16.88
CA MET A 333 -9.80 -0.75 -15.46
C MET A 333 -10.58 0.33 -14.69
N TYR A 334 -10.90 1.45 -15.35
CA TYR A 334 -11.61 2.57 -14.76
C TYR A 334 -12.92 2.85 -15.52
N PRO A 335 -14.09 2.51 -14.93
CA PRO A 335 -15.38 2.95 -15.47
C PRO A 335 -15.47 4.48 -15.48
N LEU A 336 -15.87 5.09 -16.61
CA LEU A 336 -15.87 6.55 -16.77
C LEU A 336 -17.05 7.24 -16.06
N ASP A 337 -18.04 6.49 -15.60
CA ASP A 337 -19.20 6.93 -14.83
C ASP A 337 -19.03 6.81 -13.31
N VAL A 338 -17.85 6.36 -12.87
CA VAL A 338 -17.47 6.23 -11.45
C VAL A 338 -16.21 7.02 -11.17
N GLU A 339 -16.14 7.68 -10.02
CA GLU A 339 -14.92 8.35 -9.57
C GLU A 339 -13.89 7.31 -9.12
N PRO A 340 -12.65 7.28 -9.66
CA PRO A 340 -11.57 6.41 -9.18
C PRO A 340 -11.28 6.65 -7.70
N TRP A 341 -10.88 5.62 -6.98
CA TRP A 341 -10.50 5.79 -5.58
C TRP A 341 -9.11 6.45 -5.42
N GLU A 342 -8.24 6.34 -6.41
CA GLU A 342 -6.90 6.90 -6.40
C GLU A 342 -6.92 8.43 -6.33
N PRO A 343 -6.07 9.05 -5.49
CA PRO A 343 -6.17 10.48 -5.20
C PRO A 343 -5.75 11.39 -6.36
N ASN A 344 -4.94 10.90 -7.31
CA ASN A 344 -4.29 11.69 -8.36
C ASN A 344 -4.90 11.54 -9.76
N ILE A 345 -6.02 10.83 -9.90
CA ILE A 345 -6.80 10.80 -11.14
C ILE A 345 -8.28 11.06 -10.85
N THR A 346 -9.04 11.50 -11.87
CA THR A 346 -10.48 11.76 -11.76
C THR A 346 -11.20 11.54 -13.09
N THR A 347 -12.44 11.07 -13.02
CA THR A 347 -13.41 11.07 -14.14
C THR A 347 -14.27 12.33 -14.15
N LEU A 348 -14.09 13.23 -13.20
CA LEU A 348 -14.91 14.40 -12.89
C LEU A 348 -16.31 14.09 -12.35
N VAL A 349 -16.68 12.84 -12.18
CA VAL A 349 -17.99 12.43 -11.64
C VAL A 349 -18.19 12.94 -10.21
N ASN A 350 -17.11 12.93 -9.41
CA ASN A 350 -17.13 13.47 -8.05
C ASN A 350 -15.86 14.25 -7.75
N PHE A 351 -15.50 15.18 -8.64
CA PHE A 351 -14.24 15.94 -8.57
C PHE A 351 -14.07 16.73 -7.29
N GLY A 352 -15.15 17.13 -6.61
CA GLY A 352 -15.09 17.81 -5.32
C GLY A 352 -14.38 17.03 -4.20
N LYS A 353 -14.28 15.69 -4.34
CA LYS A 353 -13.52 14.83 -3.42
C LYS A 353 -12.02 14.72 -3.76
N LYS A 354 -11.58 15.35 -4.86
CA LYS A 354 -10.19 15.28 -5.36
C LYS A 354 -9.48 16.61 -5.11
N TRP A 355 -8.92 17.21 -6.11
CA TRP A 355 -8.17 18.48 -6.03
C TRP A 355 -8.89 19.68 -6.65
N GLN A 356 -10.21 19.64 -6.74
CA GLN A 356 -11.00 20.72 -7.34
C GLN A 356 -10.73 22.07 -6.69
N ASP A 357 -10.59 22.11 -5.38
CA ASP A 357 -10.30 23.28 -4.55
C ASP A 357 -8.94 23.92 -4.81
N LYS A 358 -8.02 23.15 -5.43
CA LYS A 358 -6.66 23.61 -5.77
C LYS A 358 -6.53 24.09 -7.22
N VAL A 359 -7.57 23.94 -8.04
CA VAL A 359 -7.61 24.41 -9.42
C VAL A 359 -8.09 25.84 -9.47
N ALA A 360 -7.24 26.76 -9.96
CA ALA A 360 -7.61 28.16 -10.08
C ALA A 360 -8.85 28.33 -10.99
N ASP A 361 -9.77 29.22 -10.59
CA ASP A 361 -11.03 29.45 -11.32
C ASP A 361 -10.81 29.96 -12.75
N SER A 362 -9.68 30.65 -13.00
CA SER A 362 -9.29 31.15 -14.31
C SER A 362 -8.81 30.07 -15.28
N LEU A 363 -8.58 28.83 -14.81
CA LEU A 363 -8.12 27.72 -15.67
C LEU A 363 -9.28 27.03 -16.35
N PRO A 364 -9.18 26.76 -17.66
CA PRO A 364 -10.17 25.96 -18.37
C PRO A 364 -10.19 24.51 -17.84
N LYS A 365 -11.38 23.89 -17.83
CA LYS A 365 -11.60 22.49 -17.41
C LYS A 365 -12.33 21.77 -18.54
N PRO A 366 -11.66 20.85 -19.29
CA PRO A 366 -10.27 20.40 -19.17
C PRO A 366 -9.24 21.48 -19.45
N THR A 367 -8.05 21.33 -18.82
CA THR A 367 -6.91 22.25 -18.99
C THR A 367 -6.06 21.79 -20.19
N PRO A 368 -5.80 22.64 -21.21
CA PRO A 368 -4.96 22.25 -22.34
C PRO A 368 -3.51 21.98 -21.92
N VAL A 369 -2.85 21.02 -22.59
CA VAL A 369 -1.42 20.76 -22.42
C VAL A 369 -0.61 21.79 -23.21
N GLU A 370 -0.37 22.98 -22.63
CA GLU A 370 0.34 24.09 -23.22
C GLU A 370 1.40 24.64 -22.27
N ASN A 371 2.48 25.22 -22.82
CA ASN A 371 3.62 25.75 -22.02
C ASN A 371 3.20 26.76 -20.94
N LYS A 372 2.16 27.56 -21.19
CA LYS A 372 1.66 28.53 -20.18
C LYS A 372 1.08 27.89 -18.92
N TYR A 373 0.79 26.57 -18.95
CA TYR A 373 0.23 25.81 -17.83
C TYR A 373 1.19 24.79 -17.21
N LEU A 374 2.49 24.81 -17.60
CA LEU A 374 3.49 23.82 -17.16
C LEU A 374 3.55 23.62 -15.63
N ASN A 375 3.31 24.68 -14.86
CA ASN A 375 3.37 24.64 -13.39
C ASN A 375 2.00 24.81 -12.73
N ALA A 376 0.92 24.66 -13.48
CA ALA A 376 -0.43 24.82 -12.95
C ALA A 376 -1.02 23.48 -12.50
N ILE A 377 -1.64 23.48 -11.31
CA ILE A 377 -2.54 22.40 -10.93
C ILE A 377 -3.81 22.58 -11.77
N GLY A 378 -4.08 21.63 -12.65
CA GLY A 378 -5.17 21.70 -13.62
C GLY A 378 -5.98 20.40 -13.69
N VAL A 379 -6.64 20.20 -14.82
CA VAL A 379 -7.44 19.00 -15.15
C VAL A 379 -7.04 18.56 -16.56
N TYR A 380 -5.92 17.84 -16.66
CA TYR A 380 -5.31 17.46 -17.94
C TYR A 380 -5.82 16.11 -18.40
N GLU A 381 -6.47 16.06 -19.56
CA GLU A 381 -7.02 14.81 -20.09
C GLU A 381 -5.92 13.79 -20.40
N GLY A 382 -6.19 12.53 -20.06
CA GLY A 382 -5.28 11.39 -20.19
C GLY A 382 -4.64 11.01 -18.84
N GLY A 383 -4.77 9.75 -18.46
CA GLY A 383 -4.26 9.14 -17.23
C GLY A 383 -4.93 7.79 -17.00
N GLY A 384 -4.47 6.99 -16.04
CA GLY A 384 -5.07 5.71 -15.71
C GLY A 384 -5.21 4.80 -16.94
N TYR A 385 -4.20 4.79 -17.82
CA TYR A 385 -4.17 4.03 -19.09
C TYR A 385 -5.21 4.45 -20.14
N ALA A 386 -6.04 5.46 -19.87
CA ALA A 386 -7.06 5.95 -20.77
C ALA A 386 -6.70 7.32 -21.34
N ALA A 387 -6.72 7.45 -22.68
CA ALA A 387 -6.40 8.71 -23.36
C ALA A 387 -7.50 9.77 -23.19
N LYS A 388 -8.74 9.34 -22.85
CA LYS A 388 -9.92 10.21 -22.72
C LYS A 388 -10.79 9.79 -21.57
N GLY A 389 -11.48 10.80 -20.97
CA GLY A 389 -12.45 10.59 -19.91
C GLY A 389 -11.83 10.46 -18.52
N ILE A 390 -10.51 10.30 -18.42
CA ILE A 390 -9.75 10.35 -17.16
C ILE A 390 -8.79 11.52 -17.21
N TYR A 391 -8.63 12.20 -16.10
CA TYR A 391 -7.86 13.42 -15.98
C TYR A 391 -6.84 13.31 -14.85
N ARG A 392 -5.67 13.91 -15.05
CA ARG A 392 -4.58 14.02 -14.09
C ARG A 392 -4.35 15.47 -13.65
N PRO A 393 -3.71 15.72 -12.49
CA PRO A 393 -3.61 17.06 -11.91
C PRO A 393 -2.54 17.95 -12.53
N TYR A 394 -1.56 17.37 -13.23
CA TYR A 394 -0.36 18.08 -13.68
C TYR A 394 0.11 17.58 -15.04
N ILE A 395 0.87 18.43 -15.77
CA ILE A 395 1.35 18.04 -17.12
C ILE A 395 2.33 16.88 -17.03
N ASP A 396 3.30 16.93 -16.11
CA ASP A 396 4.27 15.88 -15.87
C ASP A 396 4.50 15.62 -14.39
N CYS A 397 4.68 14.37 -14.04
CA CYS A 397 4.82 13.85 -12.68
C CYS A 397 5.65 12.57 -12.73
N LEU A 398 6.27 12.17 -11.63
CA LEU A 398 6.95 10.87 -11.54
C LEU A 398 5.98 9.69 -11.81
N MET A 399 4.68 9.87 -11.52
CA MET A 399 3.63 8.89 -11.86
C MET A 399 3.23 8.92 -13.35
N ASN A 400 3.79 9.83 -14.15
CA ASN A 400 3.55 9.93 -15.59
C ASN A 400 4.79 9.55 -16.40
N THR A 401 5.93 10.21 -16.14
CA THR A 401 7.18 9.95 -16.86
C THR A 401 8.40 10.02 -15.95
N PHE A 402 9.49 9.36 -16.36
CA PHE A 402 10.78 9.50 -15.66
C PHE A 402 11.63 10.67 -16.17
N ARG A 403 11.04 11.61 -16.95
CA ARG A 403 11.71 12.85 -17.37
C ARG A 403 11.86 13.82 -16.21
N THR A 404 10.88 13.85 -15.32
CA THR A 404 10.94 14.58 -14.04
C THR A 404 11.56 13.73 -12.92
N ASN A 405 12.09 14.41 -11.90
CA ASN A 405 12.56 13.82 -10.65
C ASN A 405 11.67 14.25 -9.46
N SER A 406 10.38 14.48 -9.71
CA SER A 406 9.49 14.99 -8.66
C SER A 406 8.07 14.47 -8.87
N PHE A 407 7.41 14.18 -7.76
CA PHE A 407 5.96 14.09 -7.74
C PHE A 407 5.32 15.46 -7.97
N CYS A 408 4.16 15.49 -8.60
CA CYS A 408 3.36 16.70 -8.70
C CYS A 408 2.80 17.13 -7.33
N PRO A 409 2.30 18.37 -7.16
CA PRO A 409 1.80 18.84 -5.87
C PRO A 409 0.68 17.98 -5.28
N ILE A 410 -0.18 17.38 -6.11
CA ILE A 410 -1.29 16.53 -5.63
C ILE A 410 -0.78 15.18 -5.14
N CYS A 411 0.16 14.56 -5.87
CA CYS A 411 0.80 13.32 -5.44
C CYS A 411 1.61 13.52 -4.15
N LYS A 412 2.35 14.64 -4.02
CA LYS A 412 3.06 14.99 -2.77
C LYS A 412 2.11 15.14 -1.59
N ASP A 413 0.95 15.76 -1.79
CA ASP A 413 -0.06 15.94 -0.75
C ASP A 413 -0.67 14.59 -0.32
N ALA A 414 -0.95 13.69 -1.26
CA ALA A 414 -1.44 12.35 -0.96
C ALA A 414 -0.42 11.53 -0.16
N ILE A 415 0.86 11.55 -0.57
CA ILE A 415 1.95 10.87 0.15
C ILE A 415 2.10 11.45 1.56
N ARG A 416 2.08 12.79 1.71
CA ARG A 416 2.18 13.46 3.02
C ARG A 416 1.06 13.03 3.95
N LYS A 417 -0.18 13.06 3.50
CA LYS A 417 -1.34 12.65 4.30
C LYS A 417 -1.23 11.19 4.75
N MET A 418 -0.72 10.32 3.88
CA MET A 418 -0.52 8.93 4.24
C MET A 418 0.60 8.78 5.30
N ILE A 419 1.72 9.50 5.17
CA ILE A 419 2.76 9.50 6.22
C ILE A 419 2.17 10.00 7.54
N GLU A 420 1.47 11.14 7.54
CA GLU A 420 0.84 11.73 8.73
C GLU A 420 -0.11 10.76 9.42
N PHE A 421 -0.82 9.92 8.66
CA PHE A 421 -1.71 8.89 9.19
C PHE A 421 -0.97 7.80 9.98
N TYR A 422 0.24 7.42 9.58
CA TYR A 422 1.04 6.41 10.28
C TYR A 422 1.78 6.97 11.50
N ILE A 423 2.20 8.23 11.47
CA ILE A 423 3.05 8.83 12.52
C ILE A 423 2.28 9.51 13.66
N HIS A 424 0.94 9.54 13.59
CA HIS A 424 0.06 10.18 14.60
C HIS A 424 -0.67 9.19 15.48
#